data_4f12769f04008f49335e29bff9229dfd
#
_entry.id   4f12769f04008f49335e29bff9229dfd
#
_cell.length_a   1.000
_cell.length_b   1.000
_cell.length_c   1.000
_cell.angle_alpha   90.00
_cell.angle_beta   90.00
_cell.angle_gamma   90.00
#
_symmetry.space_group_name_H-M   'P 1'
#
loop_
_entity.id
_entity.type
_entity.pdbx_description
1 polymer ?
#
loop_
_entity_poly.entity_id
_entity_poly.type
_entity_poly.pdbx_seq_one_letter_code
_entity_poly.pdbx_strand_id
1 'polypeptide(L)'
;RGLGDVYKRQSEQIPHMLYRKNFDRIEIIDGQRDCVRLDHPGICAMEMVLAEEISYSGYVTEVMKKFVPDDEKSVYEKCVRLDTIRKELQEKDRYSFSVHQFNKKGEKCLKNYTFFYLNKFFDIIVATVEDITEKFEQDILTGGYNRQGFIRHVERILKESEDRTGYAVVFFDIKNFKAVNELFGTEIGDMMLRKVYEDVRKSELKPLVSAREDADHFICLVERKNLNLDMLTGMCQKKLTRGGKTLHLSVKCGIFMLEKKKMSVNGMIDRAKIAQRYITDEFVQSYKIYDSSMKNTYIDKATLAGELEEGIEQGQFKVYFQPVVDAMTGKIASAESLIRWFYPEKGFISPGVFIPALEESGHISELDLYVLDSVNEFQKKRYQSDKITVPVSTNLSWMDFYDETIMNWLEKKCADASMPSGLCRMEITETSYAAIEADRNATLEALREAGILLLLDDFGSGYSSFGMLQNYNFDIMKIDMSFVRQIETNTKTRSIIRFIIEMAHTMDIKIIAEGAETKEQVEFLRDNGCDYIQGYYFYKPMPEEEFVKLLDAGR
;
A
#
# COMPACT_ATOMS: atom_id res chain seq x y z
N ARG A 1 60.66 25.06 25.93
CA ARG A 1 60.98 23.63 26.11
C ARG A 1 59.90 22.84 26.87
N GLY A 2 59.11 23.45 27.79
CA GLY A 2 58.11 22.73 28.61
C GLY A 2 56.81 22.40 27.90
N LEU A 3 56.35 23.18 26.92
CA LEU A 3 55.08 22.98 26.23
C LEU A 3 55.11 21.82 25.18
N GLY A 4 56.27 21.65 24.50
CA GLY A 4 56.47 20.58 23.55
C GLY A 4 56.48 19.16 24.19
N ASP A 5 56.98 19.06 25.44
CA ASP A 5 57.03 17.77 26.17
C ASP A 5 55.67 17.39 26.79
N VAL A 6 54.83 18.36 27.17
CA VAL A 6 53.45 18.10 27.62
C VAL A 6 52.59 17.65 26.44
N TYR A 7 52.76 18.27 25.27
CA TYR A 7 52.08 17.93 24.03
C TYR A 7 52.45 16.49 23.57
N LYS A 8 53.75 16.16 23.67
CA LYS A 8 54.24 14.82 23.31
C LYS A 8 53.71 13.73 24.21
N ARG A 9 53.63 13.96 25.53
CA ARG A 9 53.09 12.99 26.52
C ARG A 9 51.59 12.83 26.43
N GLN A 10 50.83 13.86 26.17
CA GLN A 10 49.39 13.78 25.98
C GLN A 10 49.02 13.10 24.66
N SER A 11 49.75 13.38 23.59
CA SER A 11 49.52 12.71 22.29
C SER A 11 49.90 11.20 22.31
N GLU A 12 50.79 10.77 23.20
CA GLU A 12 51.15 9.35 23.38
C GLU A 12 50.07 8.57 24.17
N GLN A 13 49.20 9.26 24.94
CA GLN A 13 48.08 8.62 25.68
C GLN A 13 46.82 8.44 24.84
N ILE A 14 46.64 9.20 23.79
CA ILE A 14 45.45 9.14 22.91
C ILE A 14 45.34 7.78 22.19
N PRO A 15 46.42 7.19 21.64
CA PRO A 15 46.33 5.91 20.95
C PRO A 15 45.71 4.79 21.77
N HIS A 16 46.05 4.68 23.05
CA HIS A 16 45.61 3.57 23.90
C HIS A 16 44.09 3.61 24.22
N MET A 17 43.46 4.77 24.29
CA MET A 17 42.01 4.89 24.52
C MET A 17 41.19 4.71 23.23
N LEU A 18 41.74 5.08 22.09
CA LEU A 18 41.07 5.06 20.78
C LEU A 18 41.32 3.78 19.96
N TYR A 19 42.37 3.01 20.25
CA TYR A 19 42.71 1.77 19.55
C TYR A 19 41.65 0.65 19.67
N ARG A 20 40.66 0.78 20.52
CA ARG A 20 39.55 -0.19 20.66
C ARG A 20 38.37 0.03 19.71
N LYS A 21 38.38 1.11 18.90
CA LYS A 21 37.36 1.38 17.89
C LYS A 21 38.01 1.49 16.52
N ASN A 22 37.42 0.87 15.52
CA ASN A 22 37.89 0.95 14.13
C ASN A 22 37.53 2.34 13.54
N PHE A 23 38.34 3.34 13.84
CA PHE A 23 38.24 4.63 13.17
C PHE A 23 39.02 4.60 11.86
N ASP A 24 38.47 5.21 10.82
CA ASP A 24 39.15 5.40 9.55
C ASP A 24 40.30 6.41 9.67
N ARG A 25 40.11 7.42 10.52
CA ARG A 25 41.02 8.53 10.67
C ARG A 25 40.85 9.22 12.02
N ILE A 26 41.99 9.63 12.59
CA ILE A 26 42.04 10.47 13.80
C ILE A 26 42.84 11.72 13.46
N GLU A 27 42.25 12.89 13.71
CA GLU A 27 42.81 14.19 13.43
C GLU A 27 43.00 14.95 14.76
N ILE A 28 44.18 15.49 15.01
CA ILE A 28 44.45 16.36 16.14
C ILE A 28 44.58 17.77 15.59
N ILE A 29 43.71 18.67 16.01
CA ILE A 29 43.57 20.01 15.49
C ILE A 29 44.02 21.00 16.58
N ASP A 30 45.01 21.82 16.26
CA ASP A 30 45.38 22.98 17.05
C ASP A 30 44.62 24.20 16.51
N GLY A 31 43.52 24.55 17.19
CA GLY A 31 42.65 25.64 16.75
C GLY A 31 43.29 27.02 16.86
N GLN A 32 44.30 27.22 17.73
CA GLN A 32 44.99 28.52 17.87
C GLN A 32 46.00 28.75 16.70
N ARG A 33 46.57 27.70 16.18
CA ARG A 33 47.58 27.76 15.11
C ARG A 33 47.05 27.46 13.72
N ASP A 34 45.80 27.10 13.60
CA ASP A 34 45.21 26.56 12.37
C ASP A 34 45.98 25.36 11.81
N CYS A 35 46.39 24.43 12.65
CA CYS A 35 47.16 23.26 12.25
C CYS A 35 46.40 21.97 12.51
N VAL A 36 46.60 20.96 11.66
CA VAL A 36 46.11 19.60 11.86
C VAL A 36 47.22 18.58 11.70
N ARG A 37 47.24 17.59 12.58
CA ARG A 37 48.08 16.40 12.50
C ARG A 37 47.19 15.15 12.39
N LEU A 38 47.52 14.31 11.44
CA LEU A 38 46.86 13.02 11.28
C LEU A 38 47.57 11.98 12.15
N ASP A 39 46.92 11.46 13.19
CA ASP A 39 47.53 10.50 14.11
C ASP A 39 47.28 9.05 13.67
N HIS A 40 46.19 8.79 12.94
CA HIS A 40 45.91 7.51 12.32
C HIS A 40 45.34 7.73 10.92
N PRO A 41 46.10 7.44 9.85
CA PRO A 41 45.67 7.71 8.48
C PRO A 41 44.63 6.72 7.93
N GLY A 42 44.32 5.63 8.67
CA GLY A 42 43.27 4.66 8.32
C GLY A 42 43.41 3.97 6.98
N ILE A 43 42.43 3.13 6.66
CA ILE A 43 42.35 2.38 5.39
C ILE A 43 42.12 3.32 4.18
N CYS A 44 41.61 4.52 4.40
CA CYS A 44 41.46 5.60 3.42
C CYS A 44 42.71 6.50 3.39
N ALA A 45 43.92 5.92 3.39
CA ALA A 45 45.14 6.71 3.36
C ALA A 45 45.12 7.63 2.14
N MET A 46 44.92 8.91 2.37
CA MET A 46 45.43 9.95 1.50
C MET A 46 46.95 9.76 1.46
N GLU A 47 47.55 9.72 0.29
CA GLU A 47 48.98 9.98 0.10
C GLU A 47 49.28 11.47 0.40
N MET A 48 48.87 11.94 1.57
CA MET A 48 49.39 13.19 2.12
C MET A 48 50.48 12.80 3.09
N VAL A 49 51.69 13.20 2.74
CA VAL A 49 52.94 12.94 3.40
C VAL A 49 52.80 13.08 4.92
N LEU A 50 53.09 12.00 5.61
CA LEU A 50 53.11 11.84 7.07
C LEU A 50 54.30 12.63 7.71
N ALA A 51 54.42 13.92 7.52
CA ALA A 51 55.56 14.62 8.15
C ALA A 51 55.43 16.10 8.23
N GLU A 52 54.50 16.81 8.46
CA GLU A 52 54.54 18.20 8.91
C GLU A 52 53.14 18.72 9.27
N GLU A 53 53.05 19.60 10.23
CA GLU A 53 51.81 20.33 10.57
C GLU A 53 51.27 21.02 9.31
N ILE A 54 50.06 20.63 8.90
CA ILE A 54 49.38 21.16 7.72
C ILE A 54 48.34 22.17 8.21
N SER A 55 48.10 23.28 7.50
CA SER A 55 47.01 24.18 7.80
C SER A 55 45.68 23.42 7.79
N TYR A 56 44.91 23.50 8.88
CA TYR A 56 43.60 22.86 9.00
C TYR A 56 42.65 23.36 7.93
N SER A 57 42.58 24.67 7.72
CA SER A 57 41.74 25.28 6.69
C SER A 57 42.10 24.81 5.27
N GLY A 58 43.38 24.68 4.99
CA GLY A 58 43.88 24.10 3.73
C GLY A 58 43.51 22.63 3.58
N TYR A 59 43.69 21.84 4.63
CA TYR A 59 43.32 20.43 4.68
C TYR A 59 41.82 20.22 4.43
N VAL A 60 40.95 20.96 5.11
CA VAL A 60 39.48 20.91 4.91
C VAL A 60 39.13 21.22 3.45
N THR A 61 39.76 22.22 2.86
CA THR A 61 39.54 22.59 1.45
C THR A 61 39.91 21.45 0.50
N GLU A 62 41.04 20.77 0.73
CA GLU A 62 41.47 19.62 -0.08
C GLU A 62 40.52 18.42 0.09
N VAL A 63 40.10 18.10 1.31
CA VAL A 63 39.12 17.02 1.57
C VAL A 63 37.82 17.32 0.85
N MET A 64 37.28 18.55 1.00
CA MET A 64 36.05 18.98 0.35
C MET A 64 36.14 18.87 -1.16
N LYS A 65 37.25 19.31 -1.76
CA LYS A 65 37.43 19.31 -3.22
C LYS A 65 37.53 17.91 -3.80
N LYS A 66 38.24 17.01 -3.11
CA LYS A 66 38.61 15.68 -3.66
C LYS A 66 37.58 14.59 -3.30
N PHE A 67 36.93 14.69 -2.15
CA PHE A 67 36.17 13.58 -1.60
C PHE A 67 34.71 13.85 -1.32
N VAL A 68 34.31 15.13 -1.13
CA VAL A 68 32.93 15.46 -0.81
C VAL A 68 32.11 15.68 -2.09
N PRO A 69 30.92 15.04 -2.25
CA PRO A 69 30.01 15.30 -3.36
C PRO A 69 29.60 16.77 -3.47
N ASP A 70 29.40 17.28 -4.68
CA ASP A 70 29.12 18.70 -4.93
C ASP A 70 27.89 19.22 -4.19
N ASP A 71 26.86 18.41 -4.07
CA ASP A 71 25.61 18.67 -3.37
C ASP A 71 25.76 18.79 -1.84
N GLU A 72 26.83 18.20 -1.26
CA GLU A 72 27.08 18.20 0.18
C GLU A 72 28.24 19.13 0.61
N LYS A 73 28.94 19.77 -0.33
CA LYS A 73 30.11 20.61 -0.02
C LYS A 73 29.80 21.76 0.93
N SER A 74 28.68 22.46 0.74
CA SER A 74 28.28 23.60 1.59
C SER A 74 27.97 23.17 3.02
N VAL A 75 27.35 22.00 3.19
CA VAL A 75 27.06 21.42 4.51
C VAL A 75 28.35 21.02 5.21
N TYR A 76 29.22 20.30 4.49
CA TYR A 76 30.51 19.88 5.00
C TYR A 76 31.34 21.07 5.48
N GLU A 77 31.52 22.10 4.61
CA GLU A 77 32.28 23.31 4.94
C GLU A 77 31.76 23.98 6.20
N LYS A 78 30.46 24.14 6.32
CA LYS A 78 29.83 24.75 7.51
C LYS A 78 30.11 23.95 8.78
N CYS A 79 30.04 22.62 8.71
CA CYS A 79 30.16 21.75 9.87
C CYS A 79 31.61 21.63 10.38
N VAL A 80 32.61 21.72 9.49
CA VAL A 80 34.03 21.57 9.86
C VAL A 80 34.72 22.92 10.17
N ARG A 81 34.05 24.07 10.08
CA ARG A 81 34.63 25.35 10.46
C ARG A 81 34.94 25.39 11.96
N LEU A 82 36.14 25.81 12.32
CA LEU A 82 36.58 25.91 13.74
C LEU A 82 35.58 26.67 14.61
N ASP A 83 35.00 27.76 14.09
CA ASP A 83 34.02 28.55 14.84
C ASP A 83 32.74 27.73 15.12
N THR A 84 32.29 26.94 14.16
CA THR A 84 31.12 26.05 14.35
C THR A 84 31.45 24.96 15.37
N ILE A 85 32.60 24.31 15.24
CA ILE A 85 33.05 23.26 16.16
C ILE A 85 33.18 23.78 17.58
N ARG A 86 33.82 24.94 17.75
CA ARG A 86 33.97 25.59 19.07
C ARG A 86 32.63 25.95 19.70
N LYS A 87 31.69 26.51 18.92
CA LYS A 87 30.37 26.88 19.39
C LYS A 87 29.62 25.61 19.87
N GLU A 88 29.59 24.58 19.10
CA GLU A 88 28.92 23.33 19.47
C GLU A 88 29.55 22.64 20.69
N LEU A 89 30.88 22.69 20.81
CA LEU A 89 31.62 22.13 21.94
C LEU A 89 31.56 23.04 23.21
N GLN A 90 30.98 24.22 23.15
CA GLN A 90 30.66 25.01 24.34
C GLN A 90 29.43 24.49 25.06
N GLU A 91 28.48 23.97 24.30
CA GLU A 91 27.19 23.48 24.79
C GLU A 91 27.17 21.96 25.04
N LYS A 92 28.07 21.21 24.37
CA LYS A 92 28.10 19.77 24.39
C LYS A 92 29.52 19.22 24.56
N ASP A 93 29.68 18.08 25.21
CA ASP A 93 30.98 17.42 25.34
C ASP A 93 31.51 16.90 24.02
N ARG A 94 30.62 16.64 23.05
CA ARG A 94 30.94 16.13 21.72
C ARG A 94 30.05 16.78 20.68
N TYR A 95 30.62 17.03 19.51
CA TYR A 95 29.91 17.48 18.32
C TYR A 95 30.09 16.47 17.22
N SER A 96 29.01 16.00 16.61
CA SER A 96 29.06 15.00 15.54
C SER A 96 28.15 15.38 14.38
N PHE A 97 28.59 15.07 13.17
CA PHE A 97 27.78 15.14 11.96
C PHE A 97 28.22 14.05 10.98
N SER A 98 27.34 13.70 10.04
CA SER A 98 27.63 12.72 8.98
C SER A 98 27.55 13.39 7.62
N VAL A 99 28.43 12.97 6.71
CA VAL A 99 28.51 13.45 5.33
C VAL A 99 29.00 12.33 4.42
N HIS A 100 28.52 12.33 3.19
CA HIS A 100 29.05 11.40 2.20
C HIS A 100 30.42 11.84 1.70
N GLN A 101 31.30 10.85 1.52
CA GLN A 101 32.60 11.03 0.88
C GLN A 101 32.88 9.91 -0.11
N PHE A 102 33.62 10.21 -1.15
CA PHE A 102 34.11 9.18 -2.06
C PHE A 102 35.37 8.54 -1.45
N ASN A 103 35.43 7.19 -1.46
CA ASN A 103 36.63 6.46 -1.11
C ASN A 103 37.62 6.45 -2.30
N LYS A 104 38.82 5.84 -2.14
CA LYS A 104 39.84 5.73 -3.20
C LYS A 104 39.35 5.01 -4.47
N LYS A 105 38.32 4.16 -4.36
CA LYS A 105 37.72 3.45 -5.49
C LYS A 105 36.62 4.29 -6.19
N GLY A 106 36.34 5.51 -5.70
CA GLY A 106 35.27 6.36 -6.18
C GLY A 106 33.89 5.93 -5.71
N GLU A 107 33.79 5.08 -4.69
CA GLU A 107 32.51 4.66 -4.11
C GLU A 107 32.06 5.67 -3.04
N LYS A 108 30.79 6.02 -3.04
CA LYS A 108 30.18 6.95 -2.06
C LYS A 108 30.01 6.23 -0.72
N CYS A 109 30.64 6.73 0.35
CA CYS A 109 30.61 6.20 1.71
C CYS A 109 30.06 7.26 2.65
N LEU A 110 29.34 6.85 3.71
CA LEU A 110 28.85 7.76 4.74
C LEU A 110 29.87 7.82 5.88
N LYS A 111 30.48 8.99 6.08
CA LYS A 111 31.48 9.23 7.12
C LYS A 111 30.88 10.03 8.26
N ASN A 112 31.05 9.53 9.48
CA ASN A 112 30.66 10.23 10.69
C ASN A 112 31.88 10.89 11.31
N TYR A 113 31.82 12.20 11.47
CA TYR A 113 32.82 13.03 12.14
C TYR A 113 32.37 13.25 13.57
N THR A 114 33.27 13.04 14.54
CA THR A 114 33.01 13.38 15.95
C THR A 114 34.17 14.17 16.49
N PHE A 115 33.88 15.37 16.96
CA PHE A 115 34.82 16.32 17.54
C PHE A 115 34.64 16.37 19.05
N PHE A 116 35.75 16.51 19.79
CA PHE A 116 35.76 16.78 21.24
C PHE A 116 37.07 17.44 21.63
N TYR A 117 37.04 18.21 22.74
CA TYR A 117 38.26 18.80 23.26
C TYR A 117 39.15 17.76 23.92
N LEU A 118 40.42 17.71 23.50
CA LEU A 118 41.48 17.06 24.25
C LEU A 118 41.98 18.02 25.36
N ASN A 119 42.12 19.32 25.01
CA ASN A 119 42.49 20.37 25.93
C ASN A 119 41.79 21.66 25.52
N LYS A 120 40.78 22.08 26.30
CA LYS A 120 39.98 23.28 26.03
C LYS A 120 40.78 24.55 26.19
N PHE A 121 41.74 24.57 27.15
CA PHE A 121 42.53 25.76 27.42
C PHE A 121 43.48 26.12 26.27
N PHE A 122 44.06 25.10 25.63
CA PHE A 122 44.95 25.26 24.48
C PHE A 122 44.26 25.12 23.13
N ASP A 123 42.92 25.02 23.13
CA ASP A 123 42.09 24.82 21.94
C ASP A 123 42.53 23.62 21.09
N ILE A 124 42.92 22.52 21.76
CA ILE A 124 43.25 21.27 21.12
C ILE A 124 42.03 20.41 20.97
N ILE A 125 41.62 20.15 19.72
CA ILE A 125 40.42 19.41 19.37
C ILE A 125 40.88 18.08 18.71
N VAL A 126 40.19 16.99 19.04
CA VAL A 126 40.33 15.71 18.35
C VAL A 126 39.09 15.51 17.50
N ALA A 127 39.34 15.16 16.23
CA ALA A 127 38.30 14.67 15.34
C ALA A 127 38.52 13.17 15.06
N THR A 128 37.51 12.36 15.25
CA THR A 128 37.50 10.97 14.79
C THR A 128 36.54 10.83 13.61
N VAL A 129 36.99 10.13 12.59
CA VAL A 129 36.20 9.87 11.38
C VAL A 129 35.96 8.36 11.26
N GLU A 130 34.72 7.95 11.22
CA GLU A 130 34.30 6.54 11.13
C GLU A 130 33.46 6.32 9.86
N ASP A 131 33.74 5.25 9.13
CA ASP A 131 32.86 4.79 8.06
C ASP A 131 31.66 4.08 8.68
N ILE A 132 30.51 4.71 8.60
CA ILE A 132 29.27 4.16 9.14
C ILE A 132 28.35 3.61 8.03
N THR A 133 28.86 3.50 6.80
CA THR A 133 28.09 3.08 5.62
C THR A 133 27.40 1.75 5.86
N GLU A 134 28.13 0.73 6.30
CA GLU A 134 27.54 -0.59 6.56
C GLU A 134 26.50 -0.56 7.66
N LYS A 135 26.74 0.20 8.73
CA LYS A 135 25.76 0.35 9.83
C LYS A 135 24.51 1.07 9.37
N PHE A 136 24.65 2.07 8.51
CA PHE A 136 23.54 2.84 7.96
C PHE A 136 22.74 2.04 6.93
N GLU A 137 23.34 1.07 6.28
CA GLU A 137 22.74 0.20 5.26
C GLU A 137 22.05 -1.03 5.85
N GLN A 138 22.14 -1.26 7.15
CA GLN A 138 21.52 -2.40 7.83
C GLN A 138 20.16 -2.03 8.45
N ASP A 139 19.23 -2.98 8.41
CA ASP A 139 17.99 -2.95 9.16
C ASP A 139 18.24 -3.51 10.58
N ILE A 140 17.92 -2.71 11.60
CA ILE A 140 18.23 -3.04 13.00
C ILE A 140 17.47 -4.29 13.47
N LEU A 141 16.26 -4.51 12.95
CA LEU A 141 15.43 -5.62 13.39
C LEU A 141 15.89 -6.97 12.82
N THR A 142 16.15 -7.01 11.52
CA THR A 142 16.47 -8.25 10.81
C THR A 142 17.96 -8.52 10.73
N GLY A 143 18.81 -7.51 10.93
CA GLY A 143 20.28 -7.57 10.74
C GLY A 143 20.69 -7.67 9.27
N GLY A 144 19.75 -7.67 8.34
CA GLY A 144 20.00 -7.63 6.90
C GLY A 144 20.14 -6.21 6.37
N TYR A 145 20.17 -6.07 5.04
CA TYR A 145 20.17 -4.73 4.46
C TYR A 145 18.81 -4.05 4.64
N ASN A 146 18.84 -2.73 4.76
CA ASN A 146 17.68 -1.87 4.56
C ASN A 146 17.57 -1.48 3.07
N ARG A 147 16.61 -0.62 2.71
CA ARG A 147 16.42 -0.15 1.34
C ARG A 147 17.69 0.47 0.73
N GLN A 148 18.44 1.27 1.48
CA GLN A 148 19.65 1.93 0.98
C GLN A 148 20.75 0.92 0.68
N GLY A 149 20.95 -0.02 1.60
CA GLY A 149 21.87 -1.13 1.40
C GLY A 149 21.52 -1.97 0.18
N PHE A 150 20.22 -2.27 -0.01
CA PHE A 150 19.76 -2.99 -1.20
C PHE A 150 20.12 -2.25 -2.49
N ILE A 151 19.77 -0.97 -2.60
CA ILE A 151 20.02 -0.17 -3.79
C ILE A 151 21.51 -0.19 -4.15
N ARG A 152 22.38 0.11 -3.18
CA ARG A 152 23.81 0.18 -3.42
C ARG A 152 24.40 -1.16 -3.85
N HIS A 153 24.00 -2.25 -3.21
CA HIS A 153 24.54 -3.58 -3.54
C HIS A 153 24.04 -4.07 -4.90
N VAL A 154 22.77 -3.80 -5.24
CA VAL A 154 22.21 -4.12 -6.57
C VAL A 154 22.91 -3.30 -7.66
N GLU A 155 23.13 -1.99 -7.45
CA GLU A 155 23.86 -1.16 -8.41
C GLU A 155 25.27 -1.70 -8.69
N ARG A 156 25.98 -2.17 -7.65
CA ARG A 156 27.31 -2.78 -7.80
C ARG A 156 27.23 -4.05 -8.64
N ILE A 157 26.32 -4.98 -8.32
CA ILE A 157 26.14 -6.22 -9.08
C ILE A 157 25.82 -5.92 -10.55
N LEU A 158 24.88 -5.00 -10.80
CA LEU A 158 24.47 -4.66 -12.16
C LEU A 158 25.52 -3.85 -12.95
N LYS A 159 26.47 -3.20 -12.27
CA LYS A 159 27.61 -2.54 -12.93
C LYS A 159 28.66 -3.55 -13.40
N GLU A 160 28.83 -4.62 -12.66
CA GLU A 160 29.79 -5.70 -12.98
C GLU A 160 29.21 -6.74 -13.95
N SER A 161 27.88 -6.74 -14.15
CA SER A 161 27.18 -7.70 -15.01
C SER A 161 27.18 -7.27 -16.48
N GLU A 162 27.53 -8.19 -17.38
CA GLU A 162 27.45 -8.00 -18.83
C GLU A 162 26.00 -8.04 -19.33
N ASP A 163 25.17 -8.91 -18.73
CA ASP A 163 23.75 -9.06 -19.09
C ASP A 163 22.84 -8.89 -17.86
N ARG A 164 22.07 -7.80 -17.86
CA ARG A 164 21.11 -7.49 -16.79
C ARG A 164 19.83 -8.31 -16.89
N THR A 165 19.50 -8.85 -18.06
CA THR A 165 18.24 -9.59 -18.27
C THR A 165 18.22 -10.93 -17.54
N GLY A 166 19.36 -11.37 -17.05
CA GLY A 166 19.50 -12.56 -16.20
C GLY A 166 18.99 -12.41 -14.77
N TYR A 167 18.48 -11.23 -14.37
CA TYR A 167 18.06 -10.94 -13.00
C TYR A 167 16.59 -10.58 -12.91
N ALA A 168 16.05 -10.71 -11.70
CA ALA A 168 14.72 -10.22 -11.33
C ALA A 168 14.76 -9.58 -9.93
N VAL A 169 13.94 -8.55 -9.73
CA VAL A 169 13.61 -7.98 -8.42
C VAL A 169 12.29 -8.56 -7.96
N VAL A 170 12.27 -9.11 -6.76
CA VAL A 170 11.07 -9.65 -6.11
C VAL A 170 10.76 -8.81 -4.89
N PHE A 171 9.53 -8.32 -4.82
CA PHE A 171 8.98 -7.56 -3.71
C PHE A 171 7.96 -8.41 -2.96
N PHE A 172 8.04 -8.45 -1.64
CA PHE A 172 7.17 -9.23 -0.76
C PHE A 172 6.43 -8.30 0.20
N ASP A 173 5.14 -8.50 0.35
CA ASP A 173 4.25 -7.78 1.26
C ASP A 173 3.49 -8.79 2.14
N ILE A 174 3.55 -8.65 3.45
CA ILE A 174 2.85 -9.53 4.39
C ILE A 174 1.45 -8.96 4.66
N LYS A 175 0.43 -9.62 4.12
CA LYS A 175 -0.96 -9.21 4.34
C LYS A 175 -1.36 -9.31 5.82
N ASN A 176 -2.14 -8.31 6.25
CA ASN A 176 -2.72 -8.26 7.59
C ASN A 176 -1.68 -8.29 8.74
N PHE A 177 -0.45 -7.81 8.49
CA PHE A 177 0.59 -7.79 9.53
C PHE A 177 0.18 -6.94 10.75
N LYS A 178 -0.62 -5.90 10.55
CA LYS A 178 -1.19 -5.10 11.64
C LYS A 178 -2.00 -5.98 12.61
N ALA A 179 -2.82 -6.90 12.08
CA ALA A 179 -3.59 -7.85 12.90
C ALA A 179 -2.69 -8.79 13.73
N VAL A 180 -1.49 -9.12 13.24
CA VAL A 180 -0.51 -9.88 14.05
C VAL A 180 -0.12 -9.09 15.28
N ASN A 181 0.22 -7.81 15.12
CA ASN A 181 0.61 -6.93 16.23
C ASN A 181 -0.54 -6.72 17.23
N GLU A 182 -1.76 -6.55 16.75
CA GLU A 182 -2.95 -6.37 17.59
C GLU A 182 -3.34 -7.63 18.36
N LEU A 183 -3.27 -8.81 17.73
CA LEU A 183 -3.69 -10.07 18.36
C LEU A 183 -2.61 -10.72 19.23
N PHE A 184 -1.33 -10.56 18.89
CA PHE A 184 -0.22 -11.28 19.51
C PHE A 184 0.85 -10.38 20.12
N GLY A 185 0.76 -9.06 19.91
CA GLY A 185 1.73 -8.06 20.37
C GLY A 185 2.92 -7.86 19.43
N THR A 186 3.56 -6.69 19.53
CA THR A 186 4.66 -6.25 18.65
C THR A 186 5.90 -7.14 18.73
N GLU A 187 6.19 -7.75 19.88
CA GLU A 187 7.31 -8.69 20.02
C GLU A 187 7.17 -9.91 19.10
N ILE A 188 5.94 -10.41 18.95
CA ILE A 188 5.64 -11.53 18.05
C ILE A 188 5.72 -11.09 16.60
N GLY A 189 5.23 -9.89 16.29
CA GLY A 189 5.39 -9.29 14.97
C GLY A 189 6.87 -9.18 14.58
N ASP A 190 7.70 -8.67 15.47
CA ASP A 190 9.15 -8.55 15.27
C ASP A 190 9.84 -9.90 15.05
N MET A 191 9.45 -10.91 15.83
CA MET A 191 9.96 -12.27 15.65
C MET A 191 9.55 -12.84 14.29
N MET A 192 8.33 -12.56 13.86
CA MET A 192 7.82 -12.98 12.56
C MET A 192 8.56 -12.30 11.41
N LEU A 193 8.81 -10.99 11.49
CA LEU A 193 9.57 -10.25 10.47
C LEU A 193 10.99 -10.82 10.33
N ARG A 194 11.67 -11.11 11.43
CA ARG A 194 12.98 -11.79 11.41
C ARG A 194 12.90 -13.16 10.73
N LYS A 195 11.84 -13.91 11.02
CA LYS A 195 11.63 -15.24 10.44
C LYS A 195 11.36 -15.18 8.94
N VAL A 196 10.51 -14.26 8.48
CA VAL A 196 10.23 -14.06 7.05
C VAL A 196 11.50 -13.65 6.31
N TYR A 197 12.29 -12.72 6.86
CA TYR A 197 13.57 -12.32 6.27
C TYR A 197 14.53 -13.52 6.11
N GLU A 198 14.69 -14.34 7.16
CA GLU A 198 15.53 -15.54 7.12
C GLU A 198 15.01 -16.58 6.12
N ASP A 199 13.68 -16.77 6.04
CA ASP A 199 13.07 -17.70 5.08
C ASP A 199 13.33 -17.25 3.63
N VAL A 200 13.20 -15.95 3.33
CA VAL A 200 13.54 -15.38 2.01
C VAL A 200 15.02 -15.59 1.71
N ARG A 201 15.90 -15.25 2.66
CA ARG A 201 17.34 -15.33 2.50
C ARG A 201 17.85 -16.76 2.24
N LYS A 202 17.26 -17.74 2.92
CA LYS A 202 17.64 -19.16 2.83
C LYS A 202 16.85 -19.95 1.80
N SER A 203 15.93 -19.30 1.10
CA SER A 203 15.08 -19.95 0.09
C SER A 203 15.87 -20.46 -1.11
N GLU A 204 15.26 -21.34 -1.87
CA GLU A 204 15.79 -21.82 -3.17
C GLU A 204 15.89 -20.72 -4.22
N LEU A 205 15.29 -19.55 -3.99
CA LEU A 205 15.50 -18.35 -4.81
C LEU A 205 16.96 -17.91 -4.83
N LYS A 206 17.75 -18.29 -3.80
CA LYS A 206 19.16 -17.94 -3.64
C LYS A 206 19.41 -16.46 -3.91
N PRO A 207 18.76 -15.56 -3.14
CA PRO A 207 18.89 -14.14 -3.41
C PRO A 207 20.34 -13.67 -3.32
N LEU A 208 20.76 -12.89 -4.30
CA LEU A 208 22.09 -12.26 -4.32
C LEU A 208 22.16 -11.10 -3.31
N VAL A 209 21.05 -10.38 -3.17
CA VAL A 209 20.84 -9.33 -2.17
C VAL A 209 19.41 -9.46 -1.65
N SER A 210 19.23 -9.35 -0.34
CA SER A 210 17.92 -9.28 0.30
C SER A 210 17.90 -8.17 1.34
N ALA A 211 16.78 -7.47 1.45
CA ALA A 211 16.59 -6.36 2.37
C ALA A 211 15.17 -6.32 2.92
N ARG A 212 15.03 -5.72 4.09
CA ARG A 212 13.76 -5.20 4.55
C ARG A 212 13.65 -3.76 4.09
N GLU A 213 12.60 -3.45 3.35
CA GLU A 213 12.42 -2.11 2.78
C GLU A 213 11.85 -1.14 3.82
N ASP A 214 10.70 -1.51 4.38
CA ASP A 214 10.02 -0.82 5.48
C ASP A 214 9.02 -1.79 6.13
N ALA A 215 8.45 -1.43 7.28
CA ALA A 215 7.38 -2.16 7.99
C ALA A 215 7.41 -3.68 7.80
N ASP A 216 6.52 -4.21 6.98
CA ASP A 216 6.32 -5.62 6.64
C ASP A 216 6.71 -5.97 5.19
N HIS A 217 7.45 -5.05 4.52
CA HIS A 217 7.89 -5.21 3.14
C HIS A 217 9.33 -5.68 3.04
N PHE A 218 9.56 -6.65 2.15
CA PHE A 218 10.89 -7.18 1.85
C PHE A 218 11.16 -7.15 0.35
N ILE A 219 12.43 -7.03 0.00
CA ILE A 219 12.88 -7.03 -1.39
C ILE A 219 14.09 -7.94 -1.56
N CYS A 220 14.20 -8.56 -2.72
CA CYS A 220 15.43 -9.27 -3.08
C CYS A 220 15.75 -9.18 -4.57
N LEU A 221 17.03 -9.27 -4.88
CA LEU A 221 17.54 -9.48 -6.23
C LEU A 221 17.90 -10.96 -6.38
N VAL A 222 17.36 -11.59 -7.42
CA VAL A 222 17.59 -13.00 -7.73
C VAL A 222 18.06 -13.18 -9.16
N GLU A 223 18.82 -14.24 -9.42
CA GLU A 223 19.05 -14.68 -10.80
C GLU A 223 17.77 -15.30 -11.36
N ARG A 224 17.39 -14.92 -12.56
CA ARG A 224 16.16 -15.39 -13.23
C ARG A 224 16.06 -16.93 -13.32
N LYS A 225 17.20 -17.61 -13.47
CA LYS A 225 17.26 -19.09 -13.49
C LYS A 225 16.83 -19.75 -12.16
N ASN A 226 16.94 -19.02 -11.04
CA ASN A 226 16.56 -19.51 -9.71
C ASN A 226 15.10 -19.16 -9.36
N LEU A 227 14.39 -18.41 -10.22
CA LEU A 227 13.02 -17.99 -9.97
C LEU A 227 12.06 -19.15 -10.29
N ASN A 228 11.66 -19.87 -9.27
CA ASN A 228 10.65 -20.91 -9.34
C ASN A 228 9.31 -20.36 -8.80
N LEU A 229 8.33 -20.21 -9.68
CA LEU A 229 7.04 -19.59 -9.38
C LEU A 229 6.15 -20.49 -8.50
N ASP A 230 6.22 -21.82 -8.66
CA ASP A 230 5.46 -22.76 -7.83
C ASP A 230 5.95 -22.73 -6.38
N MET A 231 7.26 -22.59 -6.20
CA MET A 231 7.87 -22.46 -4.89
C MET A 231 7.48 -21.14 -4.19
N LEU A 232 7.40 -20.03 -4.94
CA LEU A 232 6.92 -18.75 -4.40
C LEU A 232 5.52 -18.91 -3.80
N THR A 233 4.62 -19.60 -4.48
CA THR A 233 3.27 -19.88 -3.96
C THR A 233 3.31 -20.62 -2.62
N GLY A 234 4.18 -21.62 -2.47
CA GLY A 234 4.38 -22.36 -1.21
C GLY A 234 4.99 -21.52 -0.09
N MET A 235 5.84 -20.54 -0.41
CA MET A 235 6.42 -19.62 0.56
C MET A 235 5.42 -18.57 1.06
N CYS A 236 4.43 -18.25 0.27
CA CYS A 236 3.50 -17.15 0.52
C CYS A 236 2.39 -17.48 1.52
N GLN A 237 2.22 -18.74 1.90
CA GLN A 237 1.22 -19.15 2.89
C GLN A 237 1.90 -19.52 4.21
N LYS A 238 1.61 -18.78 5.26
CA LYS A 238 2.17 -18.99 6.61
C LYS A 238 1.05 -19.17 7.62
N LYS A 239 1.25 -20.07 8.58
CA LYS A 239 0.31 -20.29 9.68
C LYS A 239 1.01 -19.95 10.99
N LEU A 240 0.44 -19.04 11.76
CA LEU A 240 0.89 -18.68 13.09
C LEU A 240 -0.14 -19.18 14.10
N THR A 241 0.29 -20.04 15.04
CA THR A 241 -0.57 -20.53 16.11
C THR A 241 0.09 -20.25 17.44
N ARG A 242 -0.58 -19.54 18.35
CA ARG A 242 -0.10 -19.28 19.72
C ARG A 242 -1.27 -19.02 20.65
N GLY A 243 -1.20 -19.57 21.89
CA GLY A 243 -2.23 -19.36 22.90
C GLY A 243 -3.64 -19.81 22.49
N GLY A 244 -3.77 -20.84 21.65
CA GLY A 244 -5.05 -21.32 21.14
C GLY A 244 -5.62 -20.50 19.97
N LYS A 245 -4.99 -19.38 19.60
CA LYS A 245 -5.35 -18.56 18.42
C LYS A 245 -4.51 -18.96 17.22
N THR A 246 -5.13 -19.07 16.06
CA THR A 246 -4.45 -19.37 14.79
C THR A 246 -4.75 -18.27 13.80
N LEU A 247 -3.71 -17.70 13.19
CA LEU A 247 -3.81 -16.74 12.10
C LEU A 247 -3.15 -17.33 10.86
N HIS A 248 -3.84 -17.27 9.75
CA HIS A 248 -3.30 -17.58 8.44
C HIS A 248 -2.79 -16.27 7.83
N LEU A 249 -1.53 -16.29 7.41
CA LEU A 249 -0.85 -15.15 6.84
C LEU A 249 -0.52 -15.46 5.40
N SER A 250 -0.85 -14.54 4.53
CA SER A 250 -0.45 -14.59 3.12
C SER A 250 0.62 -13.54 2.85
N VAL A 251 1.50 -13.86 1.91
CA VAL A 251 2.53 -12.94 1.42
C VAL A 251 2.28 -12.73 -0.07
N LYS A 252 2.08 -11.49 -0.50
CA LYS A 252 1.95 -11.13 -1.91
C LYS A 252 3.32 -10.84 -2.50
N CYS A 253 3.61 -11.40 -3.68
CA CYS A 253 4.89 -11.24 -4.36
C CYS A 253 4.75 -10.52 -5.69
N GLY A 254 5.31 -9.33 -5.82
CA GLY A 254 5.47 -8.66 -7.11
C GLY A 254 6.85 -8.92 -7.70
N ILE A 255 6.92 -9.21 -8.99
CA ILE A 255 8.15 -9.60 -9.68
C ILE A 255 8.39 -8.66 -10.85
N PHE A 256 9.56 -8.05 -10.90
CA PHE A 256 10.03 -7.33 -12.08
C PHE A 256 11.22 -8.07 -12.71
N MET A 257 11.04 -8.55 -13.92
CA MET A 257 12.11 -9.13 -14.75
C MET A 257 12.93 -8.01 -15.36
N LEU A 258 14.25 -7.98 -15.10
CA LEU A 258 15.09 -6.91 -15.62
C LEU A 258 15.16 -6.95 -17.16
N GLU A 259 15.12 -5.77 -17.76
CA GLU A 259 15.14 -5.56 -19.21
C GLU A 259 16.51 -5.04 -19.65
N LYS A 260 16.77 -5.07 -20.96
CA LYS A 260 17.99 -4.48 -21.56
C LYS A 260 18.10 -2.97 -21.32
N LYS A 261 16.97 -2.28 -21.23
CA LYS A 261 16.91 -0.83 -20.99
C LYS A 261 17.41 -0.51 -19.58
N LYS A 262 18.41 0.37 -19.50
CA LYS A 262 18.96 0.83 -18.21
C LYS A 262 17.88 1.61 -17.44
N MET A 263 17.75 1.30 -16.18
CA MET A 263 16.82 1.93 -15.25
C MET A 263 17.45 1.98 -13.87
N SER A 264 17.02 2.91 -13.02
CA SER A 264 17.43 3.00 -11.62
C SER A 264 16.89 1.82 -10.82
N VAL A 265 17.59 1.43 -9.76
CA VAL A 265 17.13 0.35 -8.87
C VAL A 265 15.80 0.71 -8.21
N ASN A 266 15.57 1.98 -7.87
CA ASN A 266 14.26 2.45 -7.40
C ASN A 266 13.16 2.15 -8.43
N GLY A 267 13.39 2.46 -9.71
CA GLY A 267 12.43 2.13 -10.76
C GLY A 267 12.18 0.63 -10.96
N MET A 268 13.12 -0.24 -10.59
CA MET A 268 12.92 -1.69 -10.59
C MET A 268 12.04 -2.13 -9.41
N ILE A 269 12.29 -1.57 -8.22
CA ILE A 269 11.49 -1.80 -7.01
C ILE A 269 10.04 -1.35 -7.24
N ASP A 270 9.84 -0.14 -7.78
CA ASP A 270 8.51 0.42 -8.05
C ASP A 270 7.70 -0.49 -9.00
N ARG A 271 8.34 -1.07 -10.03
CA ARG A 271 7.66 -2.01 -10.92
C ARG A 271 7.27 -3.30 -10.23
N ALA A 272 8.14 -3.83 -9.36
CA ALA A 272 7.80 -5.00 -8.56
C ALA A 272 6.64 -4.69 -7.61
N LYS A 273 6.61 -3.52 -6.95
CA LYS A 273 5.49 -3.04 -6.12
C LYS A 273 4.19 -2.91 -6.92
N ILE A 274 4.25 -2.32 -8.12
CA ILE A 274 3.09 -2.23 -9.00
C ILE A 274 2.53 -3.62 -9.28
N ALA A 275 3.37 -4.58 -9.66
CA ALA A 275 2.92 -5.96 -9.92
C ALA A 275 2.25 -6.59 -8.68
N GLN A 276 2.80 -6.39 -7.47
CA GLN A 276 2.24 -6.90 -6.23
C GLN A 276 0.81 -6.37 -5.98
N ARG A 277 0.55 -5.10 -6.25
CA ARG A 277 -0.78 -4.47 -6.07
C ARG A 277 -1.85 -5.04 -7.01
N TYR A 278 -1.46 -5.65 -8.14
CA TYR A 278 -2.37 -6.32 -9.06
C TYR A 278 -2.79 -7.74 -8.63
N ILE A 279 -2.37 -8.19 -7.45
CA ILE A 279 -2.84 -9.44 -6.86
C ILE A 279 -4.14 -9.12 -6.11
N THR A 280 -5.27 -9.50 -6.69
CA THR A 280 -6.61 -9.29 -6.12
C THR A 280 -6.97 -10.38 -5.12
N ASP A 281 -6.65 -11.64 -5.43
CA ASP A 281 -6.89 -12.80 -4.58
C ASP A 281 -5.58 -13.57 -4.36
N GLU A 282 -5.00 -13.42 -3.17
CA GLU A 282 -3.74 -14.05 -2.78
C GLU A 282 -3.82 -15.56 -2.56
N PHE A 283 -5.01 -16.11 -2.35
CA PHE A 283 -5.22 -17.56 -2.21
C PHE A 283 -5.23 -18.26 -3.56
N VAL A 284 -5.65 -17.55 -4.60
CA VAL A 284 -5.65 -18.04 -5.99
C VAL A 284 -4.30 -17.75 -6.64
N GLN A 285 -3.73 -16.57 -6.45
CA GLN A 285 -2.47 -16.16 -7.05
C GLN A 285 -1.63 -15.33 -6.07
N SER A 286 -0.60 -15.93 -5.50
CA SER A 286 0.30 -15.27 -4.52
C SER A 286 1.36 -14.40 -5.15
N TYR A 287 1.55 -14.42 -6.47
CA TYR A 287 2.54 -13.61 -7.17
C TYR A 287 1.99 -13.01 -8.47
N LYS A 288 2.62 -11.91 -8.91
CA LYS A 288 2.37 -11.29 -10.22
C LYS A 288 3.68 -10.81 -10.82
N ILE A 289 3.85 -11.04 -12.13
CA ILE A 289 4.99 -10.51 -12.88
C ILE A 289 4.57 -9.17 -13.49
N TYR A 290 5.41 -8.15 -13.34
CA TYR A 290 5.17 -6.84 -13.93
C TYR A 290 5.08 -6.91 -15.45
N ASP A 291 4.06 -6.29 -15.97
CA ASP A 291 3.88 -5.98 -17.39
C ASP A 291 3.75 -4.47 -17.58
N SER A 292 4.20 -3.97 -18.72
CA SER A 292 4.19 -2.52 -19.02
C SER A 292 2.79 -1.91 -19.02
N SER A 293 1.74 -2.68 -19.32
CA SER A 293 0.35 -2.25 -19.23
C SER A 293 -0.06 -1.88 -17.81
N MET A 294 0.49 -2.57 -16.79
CA MET A 294 0.21 -2.28 -15.38
C MET A 294 0.66 -0.88 -14.97
N LYS A 295 1.79 -0.40 -15.50
CA LYS A 295 2.27 0.96 -15.21
C LYS A 295 1.31 2.02 -15.75
N ASN A 296 0.81 1.83 -16.95
CA ASN A 296 -0.11 2.79 -17.56
C ASN A 296 -1.42 2.84 -16.75
N THR A 297 -1.97 1.67 -16.37
CA THR A 297 -3.17 1.60 -15.54
C THR A 297 -2.97 2.25 -14.15
N TYR A 298 -1.78 2.13 -13.55
CA TYR A 298 -1.50 2.76 -12.25
C TYR A 298 -1.40 4.29 -12.33
N ILE A 299 -0.74 4.81 -13.37
CA ILE A 299 -0.69 6.26 -13.64
C ILE A 299 -2.09 6.76 -13.99
N ASP A 300 -2.84 5.97 -14.77
CA ASP A 300 -4.22 6.29 -15.14
C ASP A 300 -5.13 6.38 -13.89
N LYS A 301 -4.99 5.48 -12.90
CA LYS A 301 -5.74 5.55 -11.64
C LYS A 301 -5.54 6.86 -10.87
N ALA A 302 -4.28 7.29 -10.70
CA ALA A 302 -3.97 8.54 -10.00
C ALA A 302 -4.48 9.77 -10.77
N THR A 303 -4.41 9.74 -12.10
CA THR A 303 -4.93 10.79 -12.98
C THR A 303 -6.45 10.82 -12.92
N LEU A 304 -7.12 9.65 -12.97
CA LEU A 304 -8.57 9.55 -12.95
C LEU A 304 -9.19 10.12 -11.67
N ALA A 305 -8.53 9.92 -10.51
CA ALA A 305 -8.98 10.51 -9.25
C ALA A 305 -8.94 12.05 -9.28
N GLY A 306 -7.94 12.64 -9.91
CA GLY A 306 -7.82 14.10 -10.07
C GLY A 306 -8.78 14.70 -11.11
N GLU A 307 -9.40 13.88 -11.96
CA GLU A 307 -10.31 14.31 -13.03
C GLU A 307 -11.80 14.08 -12.70
N LEU A 308 -12.10 13.63 -11.47
CA LEU A 308 -13.46 13.28 -11.03
C LEU A 308 -14.40 14.48 -11.12
N GLU A 309 -14.05 15.59 -10.46
CA GLU A 309 -14.90 16.80 -10.38
C GLU A 309 -15.22 17.33 -11.79
N GLU A 310 -14.21 17.48 -12.64
CA GLU A 310 -14.37 17.90 -14.03
C GLU A 310 -15.22 16.90 -14.84
N GLY A 311 -15.03 15.59 -14.60
CA GLY A 311 -15.79 14.52 -15.24
C GLY A 311 -17.27 14.55 -14.88
N ILE A 312 -17.61 14.89 -13.63
CA ILE A 312 -18.99 15.07 -13.17
C ILE A 312 -19.59 16.31 -13.84
N GLU A 313 -18.92 17.47 -13.79
CA GLU A 313 -19.37 18.72 -14.39
C GLU A 313 -19.62 18.61 -15.89
N GLN A 314 -18.73 17.92 -16.60
CA GLN A 314 -18.85 17.70 -18.04
C GLN A 314 -19.85 16.59 -18.41
N GLY A 315 -20.48 15.95 -17.45
CA GLY A 315 -21.46 14.88 -17.67
C GLY A 315 -20.88 13.62 -18.31
N GLN A 316 -19.62 13.33 -18.04
CA GLN A 316 -18.95 12.11 -18.51
C GLN A 316 -19.42 10.86 -17.77
N PHE A 317 -19.92 11.03 -16.55
CA PHE A 317 -20.52 9.97 -15.76
C PHE A 317 -22.00 9.78 -16.11
N LYS A 318 -22.41 8.53 -16.31
CA LYS A 318 -23.78 8.14 -16.64
C LYS A 318 -24.24 7.03 -15.72
N VAL A 319 -25.41 7.19 -15.12
CA VAL A 319 -26.07 6.13 -14.36
C VAL A 319 -26.77 5.19 -15.32
N TYR A 320 -26.43 3.91 -15.24
CA TYR A 320 -27.10 2.81 -15.92
C TYR A 320 -27.97 2.07 -14.91
N PHE A 321 -29.03 1.45 -15.40
CA PHE A 321 -29.95 0.68 -14.58
C PHE A 321 -29.93 -0.78 -15.02
N GLN A 322 -29.78 -1.70 -14.07
CA GLN A 322 -29.95 -3.13 -14.34
C GLN A 322 -31.21 -3.62 -13.63
N PRO A 323 -32.26 -4.03 -14.38
CA PRO A 323 -33.47 -4.55 -13.80
C PRO A 323 -33.25 -5.82 -12.98
N VAL A 324 -33.89 -5.88 -11.83
CA VAL A 324 -34.03 -7.04 -10.95
C VAL A 324 -35.47 -7.54 -11.10
N VAL A 325 -35.65 -8.80 -11.41
CA VAL A 325 -36.97 -9.39 -11.65
C VAL A 325 -37.44 -10.25 -10.47
N ASP A 326 -38.71 -10.26 -10.23
CA ASP A 326 -39.36 -11.23 -9.35
C ASP A 326 -39.21 -12.64 -9.95
N ALA A 327 -38.65 -13.57 -9.19
CA ALA A 327 -38.27 -14.90 -9.69
C ALA A 327 -39.47 -15.71 -10.19
N MET A 328 -40.68 -15.52 -9.60
CA MET A 328 -41.87 -16.27 -9.94
C MET A 328 -42.61 -15.69 -11.14
N THR A 329 -42.75 -14.35 -11.20
CA THR A 329 -43.54 -13.69 -12.23
C THR A 329 -42.70 -13.22 -13.43
N GLY A 330 -41.37 -13.06 -13.26
CA GLY A 330 -40.48 -12.47 -14.26
C GLY A 330 -40.68 -10.97 -14.49
N LYS A 331 -41.50 -10.30 -13.68
CA LYS A 331 -41.72 -8.86 -13.78
C LYS A 331 -40.62 -8.07 -13.05
N ILE A 332 -40.36 -6.86 -13.52
CA ILE A 332 -39.41 -5.98 -12.86
C ILE A 332 -39.92 -5.59 -11.47
N ALA A 333 -39.17 -5.95 -10.45
CA ALA A 333 -39.44 -5.64 -9.05
C ALA A 333 -38.61 -4.45 -8.55
N SER A 334 -37.40 -4.27 -9.05
CA SER A 334 -36.50 -3.16 -8.72
C SER A 334 -35.41 -3.02 -9.78
N ALA A 335 -34.46 -2.12 -9.59
CA ALA A 335 -33.27 -2.03 -10.40
C ALA A 335 -32.05 -1.68 -9.55
N GLU A 336 -30.86 -2.02 -10.01
CA GLU A 336 -29.60 -1.55 -9.46
C GLU A 336 -29.04 -0.41 -10.32
N SER A 337 -28.55 0.65 -9.68
CA SER A 337 -27.85 1.75 -10.34
C SER A 337 -26.37 1.43 -10.48
N LEU A 338 -25.88 1.54 -11.68
CA LEU A 338 -24.51 1.17 -12.03
C LEU A 338 -23.83 2.33 -12.77
N ILE A 339 -22.86 2.95 -12.15
CA ILE A 339 -22.16 4.09 -12.75
C ILE A 339 -21.28 3.66 -13.92
N ARG A 340 -21.21 4.48 -14.97
CA ARG A 340 -20.38 4.31 -16.17
C ARG A 340 -19.66 5.60 -16.47
N TRP A 341 -18.35 5.53 -16.75
CA TRP A 341 -17.55 6.69 -17.12
C TRP A 341 -17.18 6.65 -18.58
N PHE A 342 -17.63 7.65 -19.34
CA PHE A 342 -17.31 7.85 -20.76
C PHE A 342 -16.31 9.00 -20.89
N TYR A 343 -15.03 8.67 -20.80
CA TYR A 343 -13.95 9.64 -20.89
C TYR A 343 -13.75 10.09 -22.34
N PRO A 344 -13.65 11.40 -22.64
CA PRO A 344 -13.64 11.91 -24.01
C PRO A 344 -12.56 11.30 -24.90
N GLU A 345 -11.34 11.15 -24.37
CA GLU A 345 -10.18 10.69 -25.15
C GLU A 345 -9.95 9.17 -25.05
N LYS A 346 -10.40 8.53 -23.98
CA LYS A 346 -10.14 7.10 -23.66
C LYS A 346 -11.36 6.21 -23.91
N GLY A 347 -12.53 6.81 -24.15
CA GLY A 347 -13.78 6.06 -24.29
C GLY A 347 -14.31 5.53 -22.95
N PHE A 348 -14.92 4.36 -22.97
CA PHE A 348 -15.49 3.73 -21.77
C PHE A 348 -14.40 3.25 -20.81
N ILE A 349 -14.43 3.75 -19.57
CA ILE A 349 -13.59 3.30 -18.47
C ILE A 349 -14.42 2.39 -17.58
N SER A 350 -13.92 1.18 -17.31
CA SER A 350 -14.61 0.20 -16.46
C SER A 350 -14.70 0.65 -15.00
N PRO A 351 -15.83 0.46 -14.30
CA PRO A 351 -15.96 0.67 -12.86
C PRO A 351 -14.87 -0.02 -12.03
N GLY A 352 -14.47 -1.23 -12.42
CA GLY A 352 -13.37 -1.96 -11.77
C GLY A 352 -11.99 -1.29 -11.87
N VAL A 353 -11.85 -0.21 -12.67
CA VAL A 353 -10.62 0.59 -12.76
C VAL A 353 -10.74 1.86 -11.92
N PHE A 354 -11.83 2.64 -12.08
CA PHE A 354 -11.92 3.94 -11.45
C PHE A 354 -12.46 3.90 -10.02
N ILE A 355 -13.41 3.01 -9.68
CA ILE A 355 -13.93 2.90 -8.31
C ILE A 355 -12.81 2.63 -7.29
N PRO A 356 -11.95 1.60 -7.45
CA PRO A 356 -10.84 1.39 -6.53
C PRO A 356 -9.84 2.56 -6.50
N ALA A 357 -9.68 3.30 -7.61
CA ALA A 357 -8.82 4.48 -7.64
C ALA A 357 -9.37 5.63 -6.78
N LEU A 358 -10.70 5.84 -6.83
CA LEU A 358 -11.39 6.85 -6.04
C LEU A 358 -11.44 6.47 -4.56
N GLU A 359 -11.62 5.19 -4.22
CA GLU A 359 -11.52 4.69 -2.85
C GLU A 359 -10.11 4.90 -2.27
N GLU A 360 -9.05 4.49 -3.01
CA GLU A 360 -7.65 4.67 -2.59
C GLU A 360 -7.27 6.16 -2.39
N SER A 361 -7.90 7.07 -3.13
CA SER A 361 -7.65 8.52 -3.06
C SER A 361 -8.59 9.27 -2.10
N GLY A 362 -9.63 8.60 -1.57
CA GLY A 362 -10.62 9.20 -0.67
C GLY A 362 -11.69 10.07 -1.35
N HIS A 363 -11.86 9.95 -2.68
CA HIS A 363 -12.82 10.76 -3.47
C HIS A 363 -14.07 9.97 -3.88
N ILE A 364 -14.24 8.74 -3.41
CA ILE A 364 -15.39 7.91 -3.80
C ILE A 364 -16.72 8.54 -3.38
N SER A 365 -16.77 9.16 -2.20
CA SER A 365 -17.98 9.77 -1.66
C SER A 365 -18.56 10.90 -2.52
N GLU A 366 -17.71 11.62 -3.27
CA GLU A 366 -18.15 12.64 -4.24
C GLU A 366 -18.90 12.00 -5.42
N LEU A 367 -18.41 10.85 -5.89
CA LEU A 367 -19.07 10.09 -6.95
C LEU A 367 -20.37 9.46 -6.45
N ASP A 368 -20.38 8.88 -5.25
CA ASP A 368 -21.54 8.21 -4.69
C ASP A 368 -22.66 9.22 -4.42
N LEU A 369 -22.34 10.43 -3.95
CA LEU A 369 -23.29 11.53 -3.83
C LEU A 369 -23.91 11.90 -5.19
N TYR A 370 -23.10 11.99 -6.25
CA TYR A 370 -23.59 12.23 -7.62
C TYR A 370 -24.58 11.15 -8.08
N VAL A 371 -24.28 9.87 -7.79
CA VAL A 371 -25.16 8.75 -8.15
C VAL A 371 -26.46 8.81 -7.36
N LEU A 372 -26.38 9.08 -6.05
CA LEU A 372 -27.54 9.23 -5.16
C LEU A 372 -28.47 10.33 -5.64
N ASP A 373 -27.94 11.51 -5.98
CA ASP A 373 -28.74 12.63 -6.51
C ASP A 373 -29.39 12.26 -7.86
N SER A 374 -28.62 11.66 -8.77
CA SER A 374 -29.11 11.26 -10.10
C SER A 374 -30.28 10.25 -10.00
N VAL A 375 -30.12 9.22 -9.15
CA VAL A 375 -31.17 8.21 -8.91
C VAL A 375 -32.42 8.84 -8.27
N ASN A 376 -32.20 9.71 -7.28
CA ASN A 376 -33.30 10.41 -6.60
C ASN A 376 -34.09 11.30 -7.56
N GLU A 377 -33.43 12.08 -8.42
CA GLU A 377 -34.07 12.90 -9.43
C GLU A 377 -34.87 12.07 -10.44
N PHE A 378 -34.28 10.95 -10.92
CA PHE A 378 -34.95 10.00 -11.79
C PHE A 378 -36.27 9.48 -11.16
N GLN A 379 -36.21 8.97 -9.93
CA GLN A 379 -37.37 8.42 -9.24
C GLN A 379 -38.42 9.50 -8.95
N LYS A 380 -37.99 10.67 -8.48
CA LYS A 380 -38.88 11.81 -8.18
C LYS A 380 -39.64 12.28 -9.41
N LYS A 381 -38.97 12.43 -10.54
CA LYS A 381 -39.57 12.83 -11.82
C LYS A 381 -40.63 11.83 -12.29
N ARG A 382 -40.38 10.53 -12.14
CA ARG A 382 -41.35 9.50 -12.52
C ARG A 382 -42.56 9.46 -11.56
N TYR A 383 -42.32 9.47 -10.26
CA TYR A 383 -43.34 9.43 -9.25
C TYR A 383 -44.29 10.63 -9.33
N GLN A 384 -43.76 11.84 -9.48
CA GLN A 384 -44.57 13.06 -9.65
C GLN A 384 -45.35 13.11 -10.96
N SER A 385 -44.95 12.32 -11.96
CA SER A 385 -45.66 12.20 -13.25
C SER A 385 -46.63 11.03 -13.31
N ASP A 386 -46.97 10.41 -12.17
CA ASP A 386 -47.82 9.22 -12.10
C ASP A 386 -47.35 8.05 -13.00
N LYS A 387 -46.05 7.94 -13.19
CA LYS A 387 -45.45 6.85 -13.95
C LYS A 387 -45.04 5.69 -13.05
N ILE A 388 -45.01 4.49 -13.63
CA ILE A 388 -44.53 3.30 -12.92
C ILE A 388 -43.10 3.59 -12.40
N THR A 389 -42.95 3.58 -11.08
CA THR A 389 -41.70 3.82 -10.40
C THR A 389 -41.37 2.60 -9.57
N VAL A 390 -40.18 2.06 -9.76
CA VAL A 390 -39.66 0.90 -9.00
C VAL A 390 -38.55 1.35 -8.05
N PRO A 391 -38.33 0.61 -6.96
CA PRO A 391 -37.19 0.84 -6.12
C PRO A 391 -35.88 0.73 -6.90
N VAL A 392 -34.92 1.60 -6.59
CA VAL A 392 -33.56 1.54 -7.15
C VAL A 392 -32.56 1.46 -6.02
N SER A 393 -31.63 0.52 -6.11
CA SER A 393 -30.52 0.39 -5.18
C SER A 393 -29.28 1.11 -5.69
N THR A 394 -28.55 1.71 -4.75
CA THR A 394 -27.30 2.43 -5.00
C THR A 394 -26.22 1.89 -4.08
N ASN A 395 -25.06 1.60 -4.64
CA ASN A 395 -23.90 1.16 -3.88
C ASN A 395 -23.36 2.28 -2.98
N LEU A 396 -22.99 1.95 -1.75
CA LEU A 396 -22.30 2.81 -0.81
C LEU A 396 -20.95 2.21 -0.41
N SER A 397 -19.91 3.05 -0.42
CA SER A 397 -18.61 2.72 0.15
C SER A 397 -18.67 2.81 1.69
N TRP A 398 -17.78 2.07 2.38
CA TRP A 398 -17.62 2.23 3.83
C TRP A 398 -17.23 3.67 4.23
N MET A 399 -16.57 4.43 3.34
CA MET A 399 -16.14 5.81 3.56
C MET A 399 -17.34 6.75 3.70
N ASP A 400 -18.44 6.46 3.04
CA ASP A 400 -19.66 7.29 3.03
C ASP A 400 -20.29 7.42 4.40
N PHE A 401 -20.11 6.40 5.26
CA PHE A 401 -20.58 6.43 6.65
C PHE A 401 -19.78 7.39 7.54
N TYR A 402 -18.67 7.90 7.05
CA TYR A 402 -17.82 8.91 7.71
C TYR A 402 -17.88 10.26 7.00
N ASP A 403 -18.57 10.37 5.85
CA ASP A 403 -18.77 11.62 5.11
C ASP A 403 -20.03 12.34 5.57
N GLU A 404 -19.84 13.53 6.16
CA GLU A 404 -20.97 14.33 6.68
C GLU A 404 -21.94 14.77 5.58
N THR A 405 -21.49 14.95 4.34
CA THR A 405 -22.32 15.39 3.21
C THR A 405 -23.32 14.31 2.82
N ILE A 406 -22.82 13.07 2.66
CA ILE A 406 -23.69 11.92 2.35
C ILE A 406 -24.65 11.63 3.50
N MET A 407 -24.16 11.64 4.75
CA MET A 407 -25.01 11.40 5.91
C MET A 407 -26.13 12.44 6.01
N ASN A 408 -25.83 13.71 5.82
CA ASN A 408 -26.84 14.79 5.78
C ASN A 408 -27.81 14.62 4.60
N TRP A 409 -27.33 14.13 3.45
CA TRP A 409 -28.17 13.82 2.29
C TRP A 409 -29.16 12.71 2.62
N LEU A 410 -28.70 11.61 3.20
CA LEU A 410 -29.52 10.49 3.62
C LEU A 410 -30.56 10.90 4.65
N GLU A 411 -30.20 11.68 5.67
CA GLU A 411 -31.15 12.22 6.67
C GLU A 411 -32.24 13.09 6.05
N LYS A 412 -31.86 14.00 5.16
CA LYS A 412 -32.80 14.83 4.42
C LYS A 412 -33.74 14.00 3.55
N LYS A 413 -33.21 12.95 2.92
CA LYS A 413 -33.99 12.04 2.10
C LYS A 413 -34.97 11.24 2.92
N CYS A 414 -34.59 10.80 4.12
CA CYS A 414 -35.50 10.13 5.07
C CYS A 414 -36.66 11.04 5.52
N ALA A 415 -36.40 12.33 5.64
CA ALA A 415 -37.41 13.32 6.03
C ALA A 415 -38.31 13.78 4.86
N ASP A 416 -37.98 13.46 3.61
CA ASP A 416 -38.75 13.88 2.42
C ASP A 416 -39.98 13.00 2.20
N ALA A 417 -41.12 13.44 2.70
CA ALA A 417 -42.42 12.78 2.49
C ALA A 417 -42.95 12.86 1.06
N SER A 418 -42.24 13.47 0.11
CA SER A 418 -42.69 13.64 -1.28
C SER A 418 -42.62 12.37 -2.12
N MET A 419 -41.96 11.32 -1.62
CA MET A 419 -41.85 10.00 -2.25
C MET A 419 -41.99 8.87 -1.20
N PRO A 420 -42.47 7.68 -1.62
CA PRO A 420 -42.46 6.51 -0.74
C PRO A 420 -41.02 6.14 -0.32
N SER A 421 -40.81 5.92 0.98
CA SER A 421 -39.50 5.62 1.55
C SER A 421 -38.84 4.35 0.96
N GLY A 422 -39.64 3.31 0.68
CA GLY A 422 -39.12 2.05 0.11
C GLY A 422 -38.61 2.12 -1.34
N LEU A 423 -38.66 3.29 -2.00
CA LEU A 423 -38.08 3.48 -3.33
C LEU A 423 -36.55 3.63 -3.27
N CYS A 424 -35.99 4.12 -2.17
CA CYS A 424 -34.56 4.29 -1.98
C CYS A 424 -34.00 3.05 -1.28
N ARG A 425 -33.01 2.43 -1.90
CA ARG A 425 -32.30 1.25 -1.38
C ARG A 425 -30.80 1.47 -1.42
N MET A 426 -30.09 1.03 -0.39
CA MET A 426 -28.63 1.15 -0.28
C MET A 426 -27.98 -0.22 -0.26
N GLU A 427 -26.96 -0.41 -1.07
CA GLU A 427 -26.17 -1.64 -1.12
C GLU A 427 -24.83 -1.43 -0.41
N ILE A 428 -24.48 -2.36 0.47
CA ILE A 428 -23.24 -2.35 1.23
C ILE A 428 -22.59 -3.72 1.05
N THR A 429 -21.35 -3.75 0.56
CA THR A 429 -20.64 -5.02 0.42
C THR A 429 -20.25 -5.58 1.79
N GLU A 430 -20.05 -6.89 1.86
CA GLU A 430 -19.57 -7.58 3.06
C GLU A 430 -18.27 -6.95 3.59
N THR A 431 -17.34 -6.61 2.70
CA THR A 431 -16.05 -6.00 3.04
C THR A 431 -16.24 -4.57 3.58
N SER A 432 -17.12 -3.79 2.97
CA SER A 432 -17.43 -2.42 3.42
C SER A 432 -18.06 -2.44 4.82
N TYR A 433 -19.00 -3.34 5.07
CA TYR A 433 -19.59 -3.48 6.41
C TYR A 433 -18.55 -3.85 7.48
N ALA A 434 -17.64 -4.75 7.17
CA ALA A 434 -16.59 -5.15 8.11
C ALA A 434 -15.60 -4.00 8.46
N ALA A 435 -15.52 -2.97 7.61
CA ALA A 435 -14.71 -1.78 7.83
C ALA A 435 -15.45 -0.70 8.65
N ILE A 436 -16.78 -0.80 8.78
CA ILE A 436 -17.59 0.13 9.58
C ILE A 436 -17.42 -0.21 11.06
N GLU A 437 -17.08 0.77 11.86
CA GLU A 437 -16.92 0.59 13.30
C GLU A 437 -18.28 0.37 14.00
N ALA A 438 -18.27 -0.35 15.12
CA ALA A 438 -19.50 -0.76 15.83
C ALA A 438 -20.37 0.43 16.31
N ASP A 439 -19.81 1.61 16.50
CA ASP A 439 -20.52 2.83 16.88
C ASP A 439 -21.40 3.40 15.73
N ARG A 440 -21.15 2.99 14.48
CA ARG A 440 -21.95 3.38 13.31
C ARG A 440 -23.15 2.46 13.04
N ASN A 441 -23.29 1.35 13.74
CA ASN A 441 -24.48 0.49 13.63
C ASN A 441 -25.78 1.25 13.96
N ALA A 442 -25.74 2.18 14.89
CA ALA A 442 -26.87 3.04 15.20
C ALA A 442 -27.31 3.92 14.01
N THR A 443 -26.36 4.34 13.17
CA THR A 443 -26.63 5.09 11.93
C THR A 443 -27.37 4.23 10.91
N LEU A 444 -26.92 2.98 10.72
CA LEU A 444 -27.57 2.04 9.80
C LEU A 444 -29.03 1.71 10.26
N GLU A 445 -29.24 1.55 11.57
CA GLU A 445 -30.59 1.36 12.12
C GLU A 445 -31.47 2.59 11.93
N ALA A 446 -30.95 3.79 12.14
CA ALA A 446 -31.67 5.03 11.90
C ALA A 446 -32.11 5.19 10.43
N LEU A 447 -31.24 4.82 9.47
CA LEU A 447 -31.60 4.81 8.04
C LEU A 447 -32.74 3.82 7.75
N ARG A 448 -32.69 2.65 8.36
CA ARG A 448 -33.72 1.63 8.20
C ARG A 448 -35.06 2.06 8.84
N GLU A 449 -35.02 2.62 10.05
CA GLU A 449 -36.22 3.17 10.71
C GLU A 449 -36.87 4.29 9.89
N ALA A 450 -36.04 5.06 9.17
CA ALA A 450 -36.51 6.07 8.22
C ALA A 450 -37.08 5.50 6.90
N GLY A 451 -37.01 4.17 6.72
CA GLY A 451 -37.61 3.44 5.60
C GLY A 451 -36.69 3.25 4.41
N ILE A 452 -35.36 3.46 4.55
CA ILE A 452 -34.38 3.06 3.56
C ILE A 452 -34.09 1.57 3.75
N LEU A 453 -34.25 0.77 2.69
CA LEU A 453 -33.94 -0.65 2.73
C LEU A 453 -32.44 -0.85 2.51
N LEU A 454 -31.84 -1.67 3.37
CA LEU A 454 -30.40 -2.00 3.32
C LEU A 454 -30.20 -3.37 2.69
N LEU A 455 -29.36 -3.41 1.67
CA LEU A 455 -28.98 -4.62 0.96
C LEU A 455 -27.54 -5.00 1.32
N LEU A 456 -27.34 -6.28 1.65
CA LEU A 456 -26.00 -6.85 1.79
C LEU A 456 -25.57 -7.40 0.44
N ASP A 457 -24.51 -6.84 -0.13
CA ASP A 457 -23.98 -7.21 -1.43
C ASP A 457 -22.79 -8.16 -1.35
N ASP A 458 -22.53 -8.89 -2.46
CA ASP A 458 -21.41 -9.84 -2.63
C ASP A 458 -21.34 -10.96 -1.56
N PHE A 459 -22.50 -11.39 -1.03
CA PHE A 459 -22.52 -12.40 0.03
C PHE A 459 -21.89 -13.71 -0.40
N GLY A 460 -20.83 -14.10 0.34
CA GLY A 460 -20.07 -15.32 0.12
C GLY A 460 -18.81 -15.15 -0.73
N SER A 461 -18.52 -13.96 -1.25
CA SER A 461 -17.28 -13.67 -1.98
C SER A 461 -16.07 -13.52 -1.07
N GLY A 462 -16.28 -13.21 0.22
CA GLY A 462 -15.26 -12.94 1.22
C GLY A 462 -15.26 -13.92 2.40
N TYR A 463 -14.67 -13.49 3.51
CA TYR A 463 -14.75 -14.19 4.80
C TYR A 463 -16.10 -13.89 5.46
N SER A 464 -17.19 -14.42 4.91
CA SER A 464 -18.53 -14.26 5.46
C SER A 464 -18.55 -14.71 6.91
N SER A 465 -18.51 -13.76 7.83
CA SER A 465 -18.80 -14.09 9.21
C SER A 465 -20.30 -14.08 9.41
N PHE A 466 -20.91 -15.23 9.64
CA PHE A 466 -22.30 -15.33 10.12
C PHE A 466 -22.57 -14.40 11.32
N GLY A 467 -21.50 -13.98 12.02
CA GLY A 467 -21.55 -12.95 13.05
C GLY A 467 -22.08 -11.59 12.57
N MET A 468 -21.91 -11.26 11.29
CA MET A 468 -22.45 -10.02 10.72
C MET A 468 -23.98 -10.10 10.62
N LEU A 469 -24.53 -11.19 10.11
CA LEU A 469 -25.99 -11.42 10.06
C LEU A 469 -26.61 -11.55 11.45
N GLN A 470 -25.84 -11.97 12.46
CA GLN A 470 -26.29 -12.04 13.84
C GLN A 470 -26.41 -10.64 14.49
N ASN A 471 -25.54 -9.72 14.10
CA ASN A 471 -25.41 -8.42 14.74
C ASN A 471 -26.20 -7.32 14.02
N TYR A 472 -26.66 -7.55 12.78
CA TYR A 472 -27.35 -6.55 11.99
C TYR A 472 -28.50 -7.13 11.14
N ASN A 473 -29.58 -6.37 11.01
CA ASN A 473 -30.78 -6.76 10.26
C ASN A 473 -30.73 -6.13 8.86
N PHE A 474 -30.28 -6.86 7.84
CA PHE A 474 -30.47 -6.50 6.44
C PHE A 474 -31.85 -6.86 5.96
N ASP A 475 -32.40 -6.08 5.01
CA ASP A 475 -33.71 -6.35 4.43
C ASP A 475 -33.62 -7.31 3.24
N ILE A 476 -32.51 -7.23 2.50
CA ILE A 476 -32.26 -8.04 1.30
C ILE A 476 -30.80 -8.48 1.32
N MET A 477 -30.51 -9.69 0.83
CA MET A 477 -29.15 -10.20 0.64
C MET A 477 -28.96 -10.62 -0.82
N LYS A 478 -27.84 -10.23 -1.43
CA LYS A 478 -27.48 -10.56 -2.81
C LYS A 478 -26.47 -11.70 -2.81
N ILE A 479 -26.80 -12.81 -3.46
CA ILE A 479 -25.89 -13.96 -3.67
C ILE A 479 -24.97 -13.61 -4.83
N ASP A 480 -23.67 -13.59 -4.57
CA ASP A 480 -22.64 -13.25 -5.56
C ASP A 480 -22.68 -14.17 -6.79
N MET A 481 -22.42 -13.59 -7.95
CA MET A 481 -22.46 -14.26 -9.25
C MET A 481 -21.53 -15.46 -9.34
N SER A 482 -20.46 -15.53 -8.55
CA SER A 482 -19.52 -16.67 -8.57
C SER A 482 -20.19 -17.98 -8.13
N PHE A 483 -21.17 -17.90 -7.24
CA PHE A 483 -21.99 -19.05 -6.86
C PHE A 483 -23.00 -19.41 -7.96
N VAL A 484 -23.68 -18.43 -8.51
CA VAL A 484 -24.74 -18.65 -9.53
C VAL A 484 -24.13 -19.27 -10.80
N ARG A 485 -22.96 -18.84 -11.23
CA ARG A 485 -22.23 -19.43 -12.37
C ARG A 485 -21.87 -20.90 -12.20
N GLN A 486 -21.71 -21.36 -10.96
CA GLN A 486 -21.35 -22.75 -10.67
C GLN A 486 -22.55 -23.68 -10.51
N ILE A 487 -23.79 -23.19 -10.60
CA ILE A 487 -25.01 -24.01 -10.43
C ILE A 487 -25.01 -25.23 -11.34
N GLU A 488 -24.58 -25.10 -12.59
CA GLU A 488 -24.62 -26.18 -13.57
C GLU A 488 -23.50 -27.20 -13.38
N THR A 489 -22.37 -26.80 -12.82
CA THR A 489 -21.13 -27.60 -12.80
C THR A 489 -20.78 -28.16 -11.42
N ASN A 490 -21.34 -27.61 -10.34
CA ASN A 490 -20.93 -27.94 -8.98
C ASN A 490 -22.14 -28.23 -8.07
N THR A 491 -22.34 -29.52 -7.75
CA THR A 491 -23.44 -29.97 -6.87
C THR A 491 -23.30 -29.45 -5.44
N LYS A 492 -22.09 -29.20 -4.93
CA LYS A 492 -21.88 -28.61 -3.60
C LYS A 492 -22.36 -27.17 -3.58
N THR A 493 -22.07 -26.40 -4.63
CA THR A 493 -22.52 -25.02 -4.76
C THR A 493 -24.05 -24.95 -4.79
N ARG A 494 -24.72 -25.87 -5.48
CA ARG A 494 -26.21 -25.99 -5.44
C ARG A 494 -26.72 -26.16 -4.00
N SER A 495 -26.08 -27.01 -3.21
CA SER A 495 -26.47 -27.23 -1.81
C SER A 495 -26.22 -26.00 -0.93
N ILE A 496 -25.13 -25.27 -1.18
CA ILE A 496 -24.80 -24.02 -0.47
C ILE A 496 -25.85 -22.96 -0.78
N ILE A 497 -26.21 -22.75 -2.05
CA ILE A 497 -27.23 -21.76 -2.43
C ILE A 497 -28.59 -22.07 -1.76
N ARG A 498 -29.02 -23.33 -1.73
CA ARG A 498 -30.23 -23.75 -1.04
C ARG A 498 -30.19 -23.36 0.45
N PHE A 499 -29.06 -23.68 1.10
CA PHE A 499 -28.88 -23.36 2.51
C PHE A 499 -28.91 -21.85 2.75
N ILE A 500 -28.28 -21.06 1.87
CA ILE A 500 -28.28 -19.59 1.98
C ILE A 500 -29.71 -19.04 1.86
N ILE A 501 -30.50 -19.51 0.90
CA ILE A 501 -31.89 -19.09 0.70
C ILE A 501 -32.75 -19.46 1.92
N GLU A 502 -32.66 -20.69 2.42
CA GLU A 502 -33.41 -21.14 3.60
C GLU A 502 -33.02 -20.36 4.87
N MET A 503 -31.72 -20.13 5.06
CA MET A 503 -31.21 -19.34 6.18
C MET A 503 -31.76 -17.90 6.13
N ALA A 504 -31.67 -17.24 4.98
CA ALA A 504 -32.13 -15.86 4.84
C ALA A 504 -33.64 -15.73 5.12
N HIS A 505 -34.46 -16.63 4.60
CA HIS A 505 -35.88 -16.65 4.86
C HIS A 505 -36.23 -16.92 6.34
N THR A 506 -35.40 -17.75 7.04
CA THR A 506 -35.57 -17.96 8.48
C THR A 506 -35.30 -16.67 9.29
N MET A 507 -34.49 -15.77 8.72
CA MET A 507 -34.15 -14.46 9.31
C MET A 507 -35.02 -13.31 8.78
N ASP A 508 -36.07 -13.61 7.99
CA ASP A 508 -36.96 -12.61 7.32
C ASP A 508 -36.20 -11.69 6.33
N ILE A 509 -35.10 -12.21 5.73
CA ILE A 509 -34.29 -11.52 4.73
C ILE A 509 -34.66 -12.04 3.35
N LYS A 510 -34.90 -11.14 2.38
CA LYS A 510 -35.15 -11.50 0.99
C LYS A 510 -33.87 -11.74 0.24
N ILE A 511 -33.93 -12.54 -0.84
CA ILE A 511 -32.77 -12.91 -1.64
C ILE A 511 -32.86 -12.37 -3.06
N ILE A 512 -31.75 -11.78 -3.52
CA ILE A 512 -31.48 -11.53 -4.93
C ILE A 512 -30.33 -12.46 -5.35
N ALA A 513 -30.50 -13.25 -6.41
CA ALA A 513 -29.40 -14.00 -7.01
C ALA A 513 -28.85 -13.25 -8.22
N GLU A 514 -27.55 -13.01 -8.22
CA GLU A 514 -26.86 -12.23 -9.24
C GLU A 514 -26.23 -13.06 -10.34
N GLY A 515 -26.10 -12.48 -11.52
CA GLY A 515 -25.35 -13.04 -12.62
C GLY A 515 -25.98 -14.29 -13.27
N ALA A 516 -27.32 -14.44 -13.20
CA ALA A 516 -27.99 -15.50 -13.92
C ALA A 516 -27.94 -15.26 -15.44
N GLU A 517 -27.33 -16.20 -16.16
CA GLU A 517 -27.11 -16.11 -17.61
C GLU A 517 -27.86 -17.18 -18.39
N THR A 518 -28.26 -18.29 -17.73
CA THR A 518 -28.89 -19.43 -18.40
C THR A 518 -30.28 -19.74 -17.82
N LYS A 519 -31.09 -20.42 -18.62
CA LYS A 519 -32.41 -20.89 -18.21
C LYS A 519 -32.32 -21.86 -17.02
N GLU A 520 -31.31 -22.75 -17.03
CA GLU A 520 -31.11 -23.74 -15.98
C GLU A 520 -30.80 -23.09 -14.62
N GLN A 521 -30.00 -22.02 -14.62
CA GLN A 521 -29.74 -21.24 -13.41
C GLN A 521 -31.02 -20.61 -12.88
N VAL A 522 -31.81 -19.97 -13.74
CA VAL A 522 -33.07 -19.32 -13.36
C VAL A 522 -34.08 -20.34 -12.82
N GLU A 523 -34.27 -21.50 -13.47
CA GLU A 523 -35.17 -22.55 -13.00
C GLU A 523 -34.72 -23.08 -11.64
N PHE A 524 -33.42 -23.34 -11.46
CA PHE A 524 -32.88 -23.80 -10.19
C PHE A 524 -33.14 -22.78 -9.05
N LEU A 525 -32.89 -21.50 -9.27
CA LEU A 525 -33.09 -20.44 -8.27
C LEU A 525 -34.58 -20.30 -7.91
N ARG A 526 -35.47 -20.33 -8.91
CA ARG A 526 -36.93 -20.30 -8.72
C ARG A 526 -37.42 -21.50 -7.91
N ASP A 527 -37.00 -22.72 -8.28
CA ASP A 527 -37.44 -23.96 -7.64
C ASP A 527 -36.97 -24.06 -6.17
N ASN A 528 -35.93 -23.31 -5.81
CA ASN A 528 -35.41 -23.25 -4.45
C ASN A 528 -35.89 -21.99 -3.67
N GLY A 529 -36.86 -21.26 -4.21
CA GLY A 529 -37.54 -20.16 -3.49
C GLY A 529 -36.76 -18.84 -3.49
N CYS A 530 -35.83 -18.61 -4.41
CA CYS A 530 -35.22 -17.29 -4.55
C CYS A 530 -36.29 -16.23 -4.84
N ASP A 531 -36.26 -15.07 -4.14
CA ASP A 531 -37.25 -14.02 -4.31
C ASP A 531 -37.07 -13.24 -5.60
N TYR A 532 -35.83 -12.86 -5.89
CA TYR A 532 -35.50 -12.01 -7.03
C TYR A 532 -34.27 -12.54 -7.78
N ILE A 533 -34.19 -12.24 -9.07
CA ILE A 533 -33.08 -12.64 -9.93
C ILE A 533 -32.61 -11.43 -10.74
N GLN A 534 -31.30 -11.24 -10.79
CA GLN A 534 -30.61 -10.27 -11.61
C GLN A 534 -29.60 -10.97 -12.52
N GLY A 535 -29.58 -10.64 -13.82
CA GLY A 535 -28.61 -11.23 -14.71
C GLY A 535 -28.93 -11.05 -16.19
N TYR A 536 -27.95 -11.42 -17.02
CA TYR A 536 -28.01 -11.22 -18.47
C TYR A 536 -29.04 -12.12 -19.17
N TYR A 537 -29.54 -13.12 -18.46
CA TYR A 537 -30.68 -13.91 -18.96
C TYR A 537 -31.92 -13.03 -19.17
N PHE A 538 -32.17 -12.06 -18.27
CA PHE A 538 -33.28 -11.15 -18.38
C PHE A 538 -32.86 -9.84 -19.01
N TYR A 539 -31.95 -9.10 -18.34
CA TYR A 539 -31.56 -7.76 -18.75
C TYR A 539 -30.08 -7.50 -18.46
N LYS A 540 -29.45 -6.78 -19.40
CA LYS A 540 -28.14 -6.16 -19.18
C LYS A 540 -28.31 -4.78 -18.58
N PRO A 541 -27.27 -4.20 -17.92
CA PRO A 541 -27.27 -2.79 -17.58
C PRO A 541 -27.57 -1.92 -18.81
N MET A 542 -28.51 -1.01 -18.69
CA MET A 542 -28.97 -0.16 -19.79
C MET A 542 -29.04 1.32 -19.37
N PRO A 543 -28.92 2.28 -20.31
CA PRO A 543 -29.06 3.69 -19.99
C PRO A 543 -30.51 4.03 -19.56
N GLU A 544 -30.68 5.16 -18.87
CA GLU A 544 -31.97 5.64 -18.36
C GLU A 544 -33.09 5.60 -19.41
N GLU A 545 -32.81 6.07 -20.62
CA GLU A 545 -33.80 6.13 -21.69
C GLU A 545 -34.38 4.76 -22.10
N GLU A 546 -33.55 3.72 -22.09
CA GLU A 546 -33.97 2.35 -22.38
C GLU A 546 -34.75 1.77 -21.19
N PHE A 547 -34.31 2.03 -19.97
CA PHE A 547 -34.99 1.58 -18.76
C PHE A 547 -36.37 2.21 -18.63
N VAL A 548 -36.51 3.50 -18.95
CA VAL A 548 -37.80 4.19 -18.99
C VAL A 548 -38.79 3.51 -19.96
N LYS A 549 -38.33 3.20 -21.17
CA LYS A 549 -39.15 2.50 -22.19
C LYS A 549 -39.59 1.14 -21.69
N LEU A 550 -38.72 0.43 -20.99
CA LEU A 550 -39.00 -0.89 -20.45
C LEU A 550 -40.08 -0.83 -19.35
N LEU A 551 -39.95 0.12 -18.41
CA LEU A 551 -40.95 0.35 -17.36
C LEU A 551 -42.30 0.77 -17.92
N ASP A 552 -42.31 1.67 -18.92
CA ASP A 552 -43.56 2.17 -19.54
C ASP A 552 -44.25 1.09 -20.39
N ALA A 553 -43.53 0.08 -20.84
CA ALA A 553 -44.10 -1.10 -21.51
C ALA A 553 -44.77 -2.10 -20.53
N GLY A 554 -44.68 -1.88 -19.20
CA GLY A 554 -45.29 -2.72 -18.17
C GLY A 554 -44.67 -4.10 -18.03
N ARG A 555 -43.41 -4.24 -18.41
CA ARG A 555 -42.65 -5.50 -18.37
C ARG A 555 -41.91 -5.72 -17.07
#